data_062df17945edce21ae52d4135e1159e2
#
_entry.id   062df17945edce21ae52d4135e1159e2
#
_cell.length_a   1.000
_cell.length_b   1.000
_cell.length_c   1.000
_cell.angle_alpha   90.00
_cell.angle_beta   90.00
_cell.angle_gamma   90.00
#
_symmetry.space_group_name_H-M   'P 1'
#
loop_
_entity.id
_entity.type
_entity.pdbx_description
1 polymer ?
#
loop_
_entity_poly.entity_id
_entity_poly.type
_entity_poly.pdbx_seq_one_letter_code
_entity_poly.pdbx_strand_id
1 'polypeptide(L)'
;MKRILLTLLTSLFVATASADEGMWLPSLIGGRIDDMRSKGFRLTAEDIYSVNKASMKDAVVLFNGGCTGEIVSSEGLLLTNHHCGYGAIQSHSSVEHDYLTHGFWARSRAEELPNKNLFVRILVRMEEVTDRIAAGEKPEELIRAAESEGTGYKASVEQMYYGNQQFLFVYEQFDDVRLVGAPPSSIGKFGGDTDNWIWPRHTGDFSVFRIYASPDNKPAAYSPDNVPYRPRRHFTVSTRGVKEGDFTMIYGFPGNTQEYILSDAVDYVVNRADPDKIAIRTGRLDLISAAQATDPALRIHYAAKHANIANAWKKWQGEQLGLTRTRNVAVKRDYERRFQAWADARPEYTGLLPMMKAEYARMLEPYYAYEITRETLGTLPIRYSDEERSADSFERCRPTEQALFRYAFAAYAERCPEAYRVPEFLDGVAAAGSTDAYADKVFEGLWHRTDTMAVARLDKAMKRMLGHISWMLGTTSLRNPTSKRLNELYTLYIKGLREWDTQRAFYPDANLTLRVAYGTVAGYEYADGEYHTPQTTLDGIIAKDNPEIYDYDIPQALRDLYASKDYGRWGVTIDGQRTVPVC
;
A
#
# COMPACT_ATOMS: atom_id res chain seq x y z
N MET A 1 -10.67 60.68 -39.90
CA MET A 1 -9.79 60.20 -38.82
C MET A 1 -10.42 58.94 -38.23
N LYS A 2 -9.99 57.77 -38.70
CA LYS A 2 -10.47 56.46 -38.23
C LYS A 2 -9.58 56.03 -37.07
N ARG A 3 -10.18 55.85 -35.88
CA ARG A 3 -9.53 55.24 -34.74
C ARG A 3 -9.64 53.74 -34.91
N ILE A 4 -8.51 53.07 -35.12
CA ILE A 4 -8.38 51.62 -35.07
C ILE A 4 -8.22 51.25 -33.61
N LEU A 5 -9.24 50.55 -33.08
CA LEU A 5 -9.20 49.95 -31.72
C LEU A 5 -8.49 48.59 -31.87
N LEU A 6 -7.24 48.52 -31.45
CA LEU A 6 -6.46 47.28 -31.40
C LEU A 6 -6.84 46.56 -30.08
N THR A 7 -7.73 45.60 -30.19
CA THR A 7 -8.05 44.75 -29.05
C THR A 7 -6.96 43.67 -28.93
N LEU A 8 -6.04 43.85 -27.99
CA LEU A 8 -5.11 42.79 -27.59
C LEU A 8 -5.93 41.73 -26.85
N LEU A 9 -6.19 40.61 -27.51
CA LEU A 9 -6.58 39.36 -26.83
C LEU A 9 -5.33 38.80 -26.13
N THR A 10 -5.14 39.14 -24.88
CA THR A 10 -4.27 38.37 -23.98
C THR A 10 -5.00 37.07 -23.66
N SER A 11 -4.73 36.03 -24.41
CA SER A 11 -5.03 34.65 -23.98
C SER A 11 -4.24 34.37 -22.71
N LEU A 12 -4.93 34.47 -21.59
CA LEU A 12 -4.45 33.89 -20.33
C LEU A 12 -4.38 32.38 -20.56
N PHE A 13 -3.20 31.85 -20.82
CA PHE A 13 -2.93 30.46 -20.59
C PHE A 13 -3.01 30.26 -19.06
N VAL A 14 -4.15 29.87 -18.59
CA VAL A 14 -4.25 29.21 -17.29
C VAL A 14 -3.49 27.89 -17.48
N ALA A 15 -2.22 27.89 -17.11
CA ALA A 15 -1.50 26.66 -16.91
C ALA A 15 -2.21 25.95 -15.74
N THR A 16 -3.18 25.10 -16.06
CA THR A 16 -3.63 24.11 -15.08
C THR A 16 -2.39 23.33 -14.69
N ALA A 17 -1.95 23.48 -13.45
CA ALA A 17 -0.91 22.63 -12.89
C ALA A 17 -1.43 21.20 -12.95
N SER A 18 -1.17 20.50 -14.05
CA SER A 18 -1.39 19.06 -14.17
C SER A 18 -0.27 18.41 -13.37
N ALA A 19 -0.64 17.62 -12.37
CA ALA A 19 0.33 16.78 -11.68
C ALA A 19 1.05 15.89 -12.70
N ASP A 20 2.36 15.71 -12.54
CA ASP A 20 3.13 14.80 -13.38
C ASP A 20 2.69 13.36 -13.07
N GLU A 21 2.01 12.72 -14.02
CA GLU A 21 1.52 11.36 -13.90
C GLU A 21 2.57 10.34 -14.37
N GLY A 22 2.54 9.17 -13.76
CA GLY A 22 3.24 7.99 -14.24
C GLY A 22 3.99 7.21 -13.17
N MET A 23 3.89 5.88 -13.29
CA MET A 23 4.69 4.91 -12.52
C MET A 23 5.47 4.04 -13.52
N TRP A 24 6.59 4.60 -13.99
CA TRP A 24 7.34 4.09 -15.12
C TRP A 24 8.18 2.86 -14.75
N LEU A 25 8.25 1.88 -15.67
CA LEU A 25 9.14 0.74 -15.52
C LEU A 25 10.60 1.21 -15.67
N PRO A 26 11.48 0.90 -14.71
CA PRO A 26 12.86 1.42 -14.75
C PRO A 26 13.67 0.99 -15.97
N SER A 27 13.44 -0.22 -16.50
CA SER A 27 14.10 -0.70 -17.72
C SER A 27 13.71 0.08 -18.98
N LEU A 28 12.55 0.74 -18.96
CA LEU A 28 12.01 1.52 -20.06
C LEU A 28 12.15 3.03 -19.85
N ILE A 29 12.82 3.47 -18.76
CA ILE A 29 12.91 4.88 -18.38
C ILE A 29 13.65 5.75 -19.42
N GLY A 30 14.44 5.12 -20.28
CA GLY A 30 15.13 5.80 -21.38
C GLY A 30 14.21 6.65 -22.25
N GLY A 31 12.98 6.20 -22.49
CA GLY A 31 11.96 6.94 -23.22
C GLY A 31 11.41 8.19 -22.50
N ARG A 32 11.77 8.41 -21.23
CA ARG A 32 11.31 9.54 -20.40
C ARG A 32 12.43 10.51 -20.04
N ILE A 33 13.68 10.19 -20.37
CA ILE A 33 14.86 10.95 -19.92
C ILE A 33 14.84 12.41 -20.40
N ASP A 34 14.36 12.70 -21.59
CA ASP A 34 14.30 14.08 -22.09
C ASP A 34 13.26 14.91 -21.34
N ASP A 35 12.10 14.33 -21.04
CA ASP A 35 11.11 14.96 -20.17
C ASP A 35 11.64 15.17 -18.74
N MET A 36 12.30 14.17 -18.14
CA MET A 36 12.97 14.29 -16.85
C MET A 36 14.03 15.40 -16.85
N ARG A 37 14.83 15.50 -17.91
CA ARG A 37 15.85 16.56 -18.07
C ARG A 37 15.23 17.95 -18.16
N SER A 38 14.10 18.09 -18.84
CA SER A 38 13.37 19.36 -18.92
C SER A 38 12.93 19.87 -17.54
N LYS A 39 12.74 18.96 -16.58
CA LYS A 39 12.37 19.23 -15.18
C LYS A 39 13.58 19.33 -14.24
N GLY A 40 14.80 19.18 -14.73
CA GLY A 40 16.02 19.33 -13.95
C GLY A 40 16.81 18.06 -13.63
N PHE A 41 16.40 16.89 -14.13
CA PHE A 41 17.16 15.64 -13.96
C PHE A 41 18.52 15.72 -14.64
N ARG A 42 19.59 15.27 -13.98
CA ARG A 42 20.97 15.41 -14.46
C ARG A 42 21.72 14.10 -14.66
N LEU A 43 21.09 12.98 -14.30
CA LEU A 43 21.68 11.65 -14.44
C LEU A 43 21.26 10.99 -15.76
N THR A 44 21.64 9.73 -15.94
CA THR A 44 21.32 8.94 -17.13
C THR A 44 20.31 7.84 -16.80
N ALA A 45 19.71 7.24 -17.83
CA ALA A 45 18.85 6.05 -17.65
C ALA A 45 19.63 4.89 -16.99
N GLU A 46 20.92 4.72 -17.32
CA GLU A 46 21.77 3.67 -16.72
C GLU A 46 22.04 3.93 -15.22
N ASP A 47 22.04 5.17 -14.75
CA ASP A 47 22.16 5.49 -13.32
C ASP A 47 20.92 5.06 -12.55
N ILE A 48 19.74 5.10 -13.18
CA ILE A 48 18.48 4.63 -12.62
C ILE A 48 18.43 3.10 -12.64
N TYR A 49 18.65 2.51 -13.84
CA TYR A 49 18.55 1.07 -14.04
C TYR A 49 19.66 0.57 -14.96
N SER A 50 20.47 -0.36 -14.44
CA SER A 50 21.44 -1.11 -15.23
C SER A 50 21.58 -2.52 -14.65
N VAL A 51 21.72 -3.51 -15.53
CA VAL A 51 22.07 -4.89 -15.15
C VAL A 51 23.58 -5.03 -15.05
N ASN A 52 24.32 -4.33 -15.91
CA ASN A 52 25.76 -4.46 -16.06
C ASN A 52 26.55 -3.63 -15.05
N LYS A 53 26.03 -2.47 -14.66
CA LYS A 53 26.66 -1.53 -13.73
C LYS A 53 25.84 -1.42 -12.44
N ALA A 54 26.49 -1.00 -11.35
CA ALA A 54 25.77 -0.59 -10.16
C ALA A 54 24.92 0.67 -10.47
N SER A 55 23.64 0.61 -10.14
CA SER A 55 22.67 1.67 -10.40
C SER A 55 21.76 1.90 -9.20
N MET A 56 20.87 2.87 -9.26
CA MET A 56 19.96 3.16 -8.15
C MET A 56 19.11 1.96 -7.73
N LYS A 57 18.73 1.06 -8.69
CA LYS A 57 17.98 -0.16 -8.36
C LYS A 57 18.65 -1.05 -7.32
N ASP A 58 19.98 -1.00 -7.22
CA ASP A 58 20.75 -1.85 -6.28
C ASP A 58 20.72 -1.29 -4.85
N ALA A 59 20.18 -0.09 -4.65
CA ALA A 59 20.01 0.56 -3.36
C ALA A 59 18.54 0.60 -2.89
N VAL A 60 17.58 0.17 -3.73
CA VAL A 60 16.15 0.15 -3.40
C VAL A 60 15.71 -1.28 -3.17
N VAL A 61 15.05 -1.54 -2.06
CA VAL A 61 14.60 -2.89 -1.69
C VAL A 61 13.09 -2.99 -1.55
N LEU A 62 12.54 -4.14 -1.92
CA LEU A 62 11.20 -4.53 -1.50
C LEU A 62 11.29 -5.07 -0.07
N PHE A 63 10.78 -4.29 0.87
CA PHE A 63 10.80 -4.62 2.30
C PHE A 63 9.57 -5.43 2.68
N ASN A 64 9.78 -6.61 3.22
CA ASN A 64 8.74 -7.54 3.69
C ASN A 64 7.60 -7.80 2.69
N GLY A 65 7.90 -7.72 1.38
CA GLY A 65 6.94 -8.01 0.32
C GLY A 65 5.80 -6.99 0.16
N GLY A 66 5.86 -5.83 0.81
CA GLY A 66 4.77 -4.84 0.77
C GLY A 66 5.20 -3.38 0.87
N CYS A 67 6.44 -3.10 1.23
CA CYS A 67 6.97 -1.75 1.41
C CYS A 67 8.24 -1.52 0.58
N THR A 68 8.63 -0.27 0.47
CA THR A 68 9.93 0.13 -0.08
C THR A 68 10.88 0.49 1.05
N GLY A 69 12.16 0.15 0.89
CA GLY A 69 13.23 0.67 1.72
C GLY A 69 14.44 1.01 0.87
N GLU A 70 15.34 1.81 1.42
CA GLU A 70 16.56 2.25 0.75
C GLU A 70 17.81 2.00 1.59
N ILE A 71 18.84 1.44 0.94
CA ILE A 71 20.13 1.20 1.57
C ILE A 71 20.92 2.51 1.56
N VAL A 72 21.33 2.98 2.74
CA VAL A 72 21.97 4.29 2.95
C VAL A 72 23.40 4.21 3.47
N SER A 73 23.98 3.02 3.53
CA SER A 73 25.39 2.85 3.91
C SER A 73 26.06 1.69 3.18
N SER A 74 27.39 1.70 3.16
CA SER A 74 28.21 0.59 2.66
C SER A 74 28.13 -0.69 3.50
N GLU A 75 27.43 -0.67 4.62
CA GLU A 75 27.26 -1.76 5.57
C GLU A 75 25.78 -2.12 5.78
N GLY A 76 24.97 -2.03 4.71
CA GLY A 76 23.61 -2.53 4.69
C GLY A 76 22.61 -1.80 5.59
N LEU A 77 22.93 -0.58 6.09
CA LEU A 77 21.96 0.22 6.83
C LEU A 77 20.82 0.61 5.91
N LEU A 78 19.59 0.35 6.34
CA LEU A 78 18.37 0.45 5.57
C LEU A 78 17.38 1.41 6.25
N LEU A 79 16.84 2.34 5.50
CA LEU A 79 15.72 3.17 5.92
C LEU A 79 14.42 2.65 5.29
N THR A 80 13.33 2.69 6.05
CA THR A 80 11.97 2.48 5.57
C THR A 80 11.00 3.27 6.45
N ASN A 81 9.71 3.24 6.15
CA ASN A 81 8.71 3.90 6.99
C ASN A 81 8.57 3.25 8.36
N HIS A 82 8.16 4.04 9.36
CA HIS A 82 7.82 3.53 10.69
C HIS A 82 6.67 2.53 10.62
N HIS A 83 5.62 2.84 9.84
CA HIS A 83 4.48 1.93 9.67
C HIS A 83 4.87 0.63 8.98
N CYS A 84 5.89 0.60 8.12
CA CYS A 84 6.42 -0.63 7.51
C CYS A 84 7.17 -1.49 8.53
N GLY A 85 7.90 -0.86 9.43
CA GLY A 85 8.61 -1.52 10.55
C GLY A 85 7.74 -1.83 11.77
N TYR A 86 6.49 -1.37 11.80
CA TYR A 86 5.64 -1.37 12.99
C TYR A 86 5.45 -2.76 13.61
N GLY A 87 5.22 -3.78 12.78
CA GLY A 87 5.12 -5.17 13.24
C GLY A 87 6.42 -5.70 13.87
N ALA A 88 7.58 -5.33 13.32
CA ALA A 88 8.87 -5.69 13.88
C ALA A 88 9.09 -4.98 15.24
N ILE A 89 8.81 -3.68 15.34
CA ILE A 89 8.90 -2.92 16.59
C ILE A 89 7.97 -3.53 17.64
N GLN A 90 6.73 -3.86 17.27
CA GLN A 90 5.76 -4.50 18.15
C GLN A 90 6.24 -5.85 18.67
N SER A 91 6.84 -6.68 17.81
CA SER A 91 7.29 -8.02 18.19
C SER A 91 8.40 -8.03 19.25
N HIS A 92 9.09 -6.91 19.40
CA HIS A 92 10.14 -6.70 20.42
C HIS A 92 9.63 -5.86 21.60
N SER A 93 8.38 -5.40 21.57
CA SER A 93 7.80 -4.58 22.65
C SER A 93 7.13 -5.45 23.71
N SER A 94 7.29 -5.07 24.96
CA SER A 94 6.53 -5.57 26.12
C SER A 94 6.10 -4.39 26.99
N VAL A 95 5.38 -4.65 28.07
CA VAL A 95 5.02 -3.58 29.03
C VAL A 95 6.28 -3.00 29.69
N GLU A 96 7.32 -3.82 29.94
CA GLU A 96 8.58 -3.39 30.54
C GLU A 96 9.50 -2.73 29.52
N HIS A 97 9.38 -3.07 28.25
CA HIS A 97 10.20 -2.57 27.13
C HIS A 97 9.29 -2.10 26.01
N ASP A 98 8.54 -1.03 26.25
CA ASP A 98 7.57 -0.51 25.28
C ASP A 98 8.26 0.33 24.19
N TYR A 99 8.87 -0.36 23.21
CA TYR A 99 9.54 0.29 22.08
C TYR A 99 8.59 1.02 21.14
N LEU A 100 7.29 0.69 21.15
CA LEU A 100 6.29 1.47 20.41
C LEU A 100 6.13 2.87 21.01
N THR A 101 6.05 2.96 22.35
CA THR A 101 5.84 4.25 23.04
C THR A 101 7.13 5.04 23.17
N HIS A 102 8.26 4.38 23.46
CA HIS A 102 9.51 5.06 23.83
C HIS A 102 10.54 5.09 22.71
N GLY A 103 10.28 4.38 21.61
CA GLY A 103 11.26 4.17 20.55
C GLY A 103 12.35 3.17 20.96
N PHE A 104 13.20 2.85 20.01
CA PHE A 104 14.36 1.96 20.19
C PHE A 104 15.55 2.47 19.38
N TRP A 105 16.75 2.41 19.95
CA TRP A 105 17.99 2.74 19.26
C TRP A 105 19.13 1.84 19.75
N ALA A 106 19.57 0.90 18.90
CA ALA A 106 20.78 0.10 19.14
C ALA A 106 22.02 1.00 19.19
N ARG A 107 22.84 0.87 20.23
CA ARG A 107 24.09 1.62 20.41
C ARG A 107 25.29 0.87 19.81
N SER A 108 25.11 -0.41 19.54
CA SER A 108 26.09 -1.29 18.91
C SER A 108 25.40 -2.32 18.04
N ARG A 109 26.17 -3.00 17.17
CA ARG A 109 25.64 -4.10 16.35
C ARG A 109 25.13 -5.28 17.17
N ALA A 110 25.66 -5.47 18.37
CA ALA A 110 25.22 -6.54 19.28
C ALA A 110 23.81 -6.29 19.84
N GLU A 111 23.35 -5.05 19.84
CA GLU A 111 22.03 -4.66 20.30
C GLU A 111 20.99 -4.62 19.17
N GLU A 112 21.38 -4.79 17.91
CA GLU A 112 20.48 -4.84 16.78
C GLU A 112 19.60 -6.10 16.87
N LEU A 113 18.27 -5.92 16.82
CA LEU A 113 17.30 -6.97 17.12
C LEU A 113 16.92 -7.77 15.87
N PRO A 114 17.18 -9.10 15.85
CA PRO A 114 16.85 -9.96 14.72
C PRO A 114 15.34 -10.17 14.62
N ASN A 115 14.79 -10.18 13.41
CA ASN A 115 13.36 -10.34 13.16
C ASN A 115 13.08 -11.70 12.48
N LYS A 116 12.14 -12.45 13.04
CA LYS A 116 11.63 -13.67 12.40
C LYS A 116 10.81 -13.32 11.16
N ASN A 117 11.03 -14.05 10.06
CA ASN A 117 10.24 -13.93 8.83
C ASN A 117 10.27 -12.54 8.14
N LEU A 118 11.16 -11.66 8.56
CA LEU A 118 11.39 -10.38 7.89
C LEU A 118 12.46 -10.58 6.81
N PHE A 119 12.17 -10.17 5.60
CA PHE A 119 13.09 -10.26 4.48
C PHE A 119 13.13 -8.98 3.67
N VAL A 120 14.16 -8.82 2.88
CA VAL A 120 14.24 -7.80 1.84
C VAL A 120 14.63 -8.44 0.51
N ARG A 121 14.14 -7.86 -0.60
CA ARG A 121 14.50 -8.26 -1.96
C ARG A 121 15.11 -7.10 -2.71
N ILE A 122 16.26 -7.34 -3.33
CA ILE A 122 16.95 -6.39 -4.21
C ILE A 122 16.74 -6.86 -5.65
N LEU A 123 16.28 -5.98 -6.53
CA LEU A 123 16.06 -6.33 -7.92
C LEU A 123 17.39 -6.58 -8.64
N VAL A 124 17.60 -7.80 -9.13
CA VAL A 124 18.74 -8.17 -9.98
C VAL A 124 18.53 -7.68 -11.40
N ARG A 125 17.40 -8.10 -12.00
CA ARG A 125 17.00 -7.68 -13.34
C ARG A 125 15.48 -7.78 -13.55
N MET A 126 15.02 -7.09 -14.57
CA MET A 126 13.69 -7.28 -15.17
C MET A 126 13.87 -7.44 -16.68
N GLU A 127 13.06 -8.31 -17.27
CA GLU A 127 13.14 -8.72 -18.67
C GLU A 127 11.73 -8.85 -19.25
N GLU A 128 11.47 -8.27 -20.40
CA GLU A 128 10.21 -8.50 -21.11
C GLU A 128 10.20 -9.91 -21.72
N VAL A 129 9.19 -10.70 -21.40
CA VAL A 129 9.04 -12.10 -21.82
C VAL A 129 7.76 -12.35 -22.59
N THR A 130 7.12 -11.28 -23.08
CA THR A 130 5.83 -11.34 -23.81
C THR A 130 5.89 -12.31 -24.99
N ASP A 131 6.88 -12.17 -25.85
CA ASP A 131 7.03 -13.01 -27.05
C ASP A 131 7.36 -14.47 -26.71
N ARG A 132 8.14 -14.71 -25.65
CA ARG A 132 8.48 -16.05 -25.19
C ARG A 132 7.24 -16.80 -24.71
N ILE A 133 6.40 -16.13 -23.93
CA ILE A 133 5.13 -16.71 -23.45
C ILE A 133 4.14 -16.89 -24.60
N ALA A 134 4.06 -15.94 -25.52
CA ALA A 134 3.23 -16.09 -26.73
C ALA A 134 3.68 -17.26 -27.62
N ALA A 135 4.98 -17.58 -27.64
CA ALA A 135 5.56 -18.75 -28.30
C ALA A 135 5.32 -20.07 -27.55
N GLY A 136 4.69 -20.04 -26.36
CA GLY A 136 4.29 -21.23 -25.60
C GLY A 136 5.20 -21.58 -24.41
N GLU A 137 6.20 -20.77 -24.09
CA GLU A 137 7.01 -20.96 -22.88
C GLU A 137 6.17 -20.63 -21.64
N LYS A 138 6.23 -21.48 -20.62
CA LYS A 138 5.38 -21.32 -19.42
C LYS A 138 6.03 -20.38 -18.41
N PRO A 139 5.26 -19.47 -17.80
CA PRO A 139 5.78 -18.59 -16.74
C PRO A 139 6.54 -19.32 -15.63
N GLU A 140 6.04 -20.50 -15.21
CA GLU A 140 6.65 -21.31 -14.15
C GLU A 140 8.03 -21.88 -14.55
N GLU A 141 8.26 -22.09 -15.85
CA GLU A 141 9.56 -22.56 -16.38
C GLU A 141 10.56 -21.41 -16.37
N LEU A 142 10.14 -20.22 -16.77
CA LEU A 142 10.94 -18.98 -16.69
C LEU A 142 11.36 -18.66 -15.25
N ILE A 143 10.41 -18.75 -14.31
CA ILE A 143 10.65 -18.51 -12.89
C ILE A 143 11.69 -19.52 -12.35
N ARG A 144 11.47 -20.83 -12.56
CA ARG A 144 12.42 -21.86 -12.09
C ARG A 144 13.81 -21.70 -12.67
N ALA A 145 13.92 -21.37 -13.95
CA ALA A 145 15.20 -21.13 -14.60
C ALA A 145 15.93 -19.96 -13.93
N ALA A 146 15.25 -18.82 -13.74
CA ALA A 146 15.82 -17.63 -13.13
C ALA A 146 16.22 -17.86 -11.66
N GLU A 147 15.42 -18.60 -10.89
CA GLU A 147 15.74 -18.89 -9.48
C GLU A 147 16.96 -19.82 -9.35
N SER A 148 17.25 -20.63 -10.36
CA SER A 148 18.43 -21.51 -10.37
C SER A 148 19.75 -20.80 -10.69
N GLU A 149 19.73 -19.55 -11.13
CA GLU A 149 20.93 -18.79 -11.53
C GLU A 149 21.77 -18.30 -10.33
N GLY A 150 21.17 -18.16 -9.15
CA GLY A 150 21.88 -17.62 -7.98
C GLY A 150 21.31 -18.03 -6.63
N THR A 151 22.17 -17.98 -5.63
CA THR A 151 21.78 -18.26 -4.24
C THR A 151 20.81 -17.19 -3.74
N GLY A 152 19.67 -17.61 -3.17
CA GLY A 152 18.65 -16.69 -2.66
C GLY A 152 17.83 -15.98 -3.73
N TYR A 153 17.95 -16.38 -5.00
CA TYR A 153 17.15 -15.78 -6.06
C TYR A 153 15.67 -16.17 -5.93
N LYS A 154 14.83 -15.18 -6.14
CA LYS A 154 13.36 -15.28 -6.23
C LYS A 154 12.91 -14.59 -7.49
N ALA A 155 11.98 -15.22 -8.21
CA ALA A 155 11.48 -14.66 -9.45
C ALA A 155 9.95 -14.64 -9.51
N SER A 156 9.40 -13.74 -10.31
CA SER A 156 7.99 -13.71 -10.67
C SER A 156 7.83 -13.22 -12.11
N VAL A 157 6.74 -13.65 -12.74
CA VAL A 157 6.30 -13.08 -14.03
C VAL A 157 5.05 -12.25 -13.75
N GLU A 158 5.14 -10.96 -14.08
CA GLU A 158 4.09 -9.98 -13.82
C GLU A 158 3.51 -9.44 -15.12
N GLN A 159 2.18 -9.31 -15.14
CA GLN A 159 1.46 -8.75 -16.27
C GLN A 159 1.40 -7.22 -16.17
N MET A 160 1.68 -6.57 -17.28
CA MET A 160 1.54 -5.13 -17.46
C MET A 160 0.45 -4.85 -18.50
N TYR A 161 -0.26 -3.72 -18.34
CA TYR A 161 -1.32 -3.31 -19.25
C TYR A 161 -2.36 -4.42 -19.51
N TYR A 162 -2.82 -5.08 -18.42
CA TYR A 162 -3.81 -6.16 -18.48
C TYR A 162 -3.40 -7.32 -19.42
N GLY A 163 -2.12 -7.70 -19.37
CA GLY A 163 -1.59 -8.84 -20.13
C GLY A 163 -1.05 -8.50 -21.52
N ASN A 164 -1.12 -7.22 -21.98
CA ASN A 164 -0.49 -6.82 -23.24
C ASN A 164 1.04 -6.94 -23.22
N GLN A 165 1.65 -6.87 -22.05
CA GLN A 165 3.08 -7.11 -21.83
C GLN A 165 3.28 -7.97 -20.58
N GLN A 166 4.33 -8.78 -20.56
CA GLN A 166 4.71 -9.62 -19.44
C GLN A 166 6.20 -9.47 -19.16
N PHE A 167 6.52 -9.31 -17.89
CA PHE A 167 7.91 -9.11 -17.44
C PHE A 167 8.30 -10.14 -16.40
N LEU A 168 9.46 -10.75 -16.58
CA LEU A 168 10.14 -11.55 -15.56
C LEU A 168 10.94 -10.60 -14.66
N PHE A 169 10.69 -10.67 -13.36
CA PHE A 169 11.45 -9.98 -12.32
C PHE A 169 12.27 -11.00 -11.55
N VAL A 170 13.54 -10.73 -11.38
CA VAL A 170 14.47 -11.58 -10.61
C VAL A 170 15.06 -10.76 -9.47
N TYR A 171 14.93 -11.27 -8.25
CA TYR A 171 15.37 -10.62 -7.02
C TYR A 171 16.38 -11.49 -6.28
N GLU A 172 17.29 -10.87 -5.55
CA GLU A 172 18.09 -11.49 -4.51
C GLU A 172 17.44 -11.23 -3.16
N GLN A 173 17.10 -12.27 -2.37
CA GLN A 173 16.38 -12.16 -1.11
C GLN A 173 17.32 -12.40 0.07
N PHE A 174 17.31 -11.49 1.04
CA PHE A 174 18.02 -11.57 2.31
C PHE A 174 17.02 -11.75 3.45
N ASP A 175 17.24 -12.77 4.30
CA ASP A 175 16.32 -13.15 5.38
C ASP A 175 16.83 -12.75 6.79
N ASP A 176 18.06 -12.25 6.93
CA ASP A 176 18.57 -11.68 8.18
C ASP A 176 18.52 -10.16 8.13
N VAL A 177 17.39 -9.60 8.62
CA VAL A 177 17.14 -8.17 8.67
C VAL A 177 16.85 -7.78 10.11
N ARG A 178 17.71 -6.92 10.69
CA ARG A 178 17.66 -6.55 12.11
C ARG A 178 17.18 -5.14 12.31
N LEU A 179 16.37 -4.92 13.36
CA LEU A 179 15.94 -3.59 13.78
C LEU A 179 17.12 -2.86 14.43
N VAL A 180 17.46 -1.69 13.90
CA VAL A 180 18.52 -0.81 14.41
C VAL A 180 17.93 0.34 15.22
N GLY A 181 16.78 0.86 14.76
CA GLY A 181 16.14 1.95 15.48
C GLY A 181 14.78 2.35 14.92
N ALA A 182 14.00 2.93 15.79
CA ALA A 182 12.72 3.55 15.43
C ALA A 182 12.43 4.67 16.44
N PRO A 183 11.88 5.81 16.00
CA PRO A 183 11.40 6.84 16.92
C PRO A 183 10.19 6.34 17.70
N PRO A 184 9.83 6.99 18.83
CA PRO A 184 8.57 6.73 19.51
C PRO A 184 7.39 6.95 18.57
N SER A 185 6.27 6.23 18.79
CA SER A 185 5.05 6.35 17.96
C SER A 185 4.52 7.79 17.91
N SER A 186 4.70 8.57 18.97
CA SER A 186 4.38 10.00 19.04
C SER A 186 5.16 10.88 18.02
N ILE A 187 6.18 10.32 17.37
CA ILE A 187 6.89 10.91 16.22
C ILE A 187 6.65 10.09 14.98
N GLY A 188 6.91 8.76 15.02
CA GLY A 188 6.83 7.85 13.89
C GLY A 188 5.41 7.63 13.37
N LYS A 189 4.41 7.88 14.20
CA LYS A 189 2.97 7.79 13.88
C LYS A 189 2.21 9.06 14.33
N PHE A 190 2.86 10.21 14.40
CA PHE A 190 2.19 11.46 14.78
C PHE A 190 1.03 11.78 13.84
N GLY A 191 -0.10 12.18 14.41
CA GLY A 191 -1.35 12.34 13.70
C GLY A 191 -2.12 11.03 13.45
N GLY A 192 -1.51 9.89 13.80
CA GLY A 192 -2.13 8.56 13.80
C GLY A 192 -2.84 8.21 12.50
N ASP A 193 -4.01 7.59 12.65
CA ASP A 193 -4.88 7.29 11.52
C ASP A 193 -5.71 8.51 11.09
N THR A 194 -5.82 9.55 11.94
CA THR A 194 -6.53 10.80 11.64
C THR A 194 -5.88 11.55 10.48
N ASP A 195 -4.56 11.68 10.46
CA ASP A 195 -3.80 12.37 9.42
C ASP A 195 -3.32 11.43 8.30
N ASN A 196 -3.60 10.14 8.37
CA ASN A 196 -3.19 9.19 7.33
C ASN A 196 -3.91 9.48 6.00
N TRP A 197 -3.17 9.40 4.89
CA TRP A 197 -3.64 9.73 3.53
C TRP A 197 -4.09 11.20 3.36
N ILE A 198 -3.64 12.10 4.24
CA ILE A 198 -4.01 13.52 4.22
C ILE A 198 -2.73 14.38 4.16
N TRP A 199 -2.81 15.49 3.45
CA TRP A 199 -1.89 16.61 3.54
C TRP A 199 -2.63 17.82 4.14
N PRO A 200 -2.00 18.65 5.00
CA PRO A 200 -0.58 18.65 5.38
C PRO A 200 -0.21 17.53 6.38
N ARG A 201 0.92 16.86 6.12
CA ARG A 201 1.47 15.77 6.92
C ARG A 201 2.59 16.27 7.85
N HIS A 202 2.63 15.72 9.10
CA HIS A 202 3.62 16.12 10.11
C HIS A 202 4.27 14.90 10.79
N THR A 203 4.17 13.75 10.18
CA THR A 203 4.65 12.49 10.74
C THR A 203 6.13 12.28 10.44
N GLY A 204 6.95 11.98 11.44
CA GLY A 204 8.31 11.48 11.24
C GLY A 204 8.31 9.96 10.97
N ASP A 205 7.68 9.55 9.88
CA ASP A 205 7.39 8.14 9.53
C ASP A 205 8.62 7.43 8.98
N PHE A 206 9.57 7.09 9.86
CA PHE A 206 10.76 6.34 9.49
C PHE A 206 11.13 5.27 10.52
N SER A 207 11.80 4.22 10.06
CA SER A 207 12.48 3.21 10.89
C SER A 207 13.76 2.76 10.22
N VAL A 208 14.69 2.26 11.01
CA VAL A 208 16.05 1.90 10.59
C VAL A 208 16.28 0.43 10.84
N PHE A 209 16.72 -0.27 9.79
CA PHE A 209 17.09 -1.67 9.83
C PHE A 209 18.52 -1.85 9.31
N ARG A 210 19.04 -3.07 9.42
CA ARG A 210 20.28 -3.47 8.73
C ARG A 210 20.10 -4.85 8.11
N ILE A 211 20.56 -4.95 6.87
CA ILE A 211 20.64 -6.23 6.16
C ILE A 211 21.95 -6.92 6.57
N TYR A 212 21.85 -8.19 6.91
CA TYR A 212 22.97 -9.07 7.19
C TYR A 212 23.08 -10.16 6.13
N ALA A 213 24.29 -10.61 5.89
CA ALA A 213 24.64 -11.64 4.92
C ALA A 213 25.67 -12.59 5.52
N SER A 214 25.88 -13.73 4.88
CA SER A 214 27.01 -14.62 5.19
C SER A 214 28.37 -13.90 5.03
N PRO A 215 29.46 -14.38 5.59
CA PRO A 215 30.79 -13.76 5.47
C PRO A 215 31.27 -13.52 4.04
N ASP A 216 30.81 -14.31 3.07
CA ASP A 216 31.06 -14.16 1.64
C ASP A 216 30.07 -13.22 0.94
N ASN A 217 29.27 -12.48 1.72
CA ASN A 217 28.29 -11.47 1.26
C ASN A 217 27.14 -12.05 0.43
N LYS A 218 26.69 -13.27 0.76
CA LYS A 218 25.57 -13.96 0.11
C LYS A 218 24.34 -13.99 1.02
N PRO A 219 23.13 -14.09 0.44
CA PRO A 219 21.92 -14.34 1.21
C PRO A 219 22.08 -15.53 2.16
N ALA A 220 21.64 -15.34 3.40
CA ALA A 220 21.67 -16.36 4.43
C ALA A 220 20.48 -16.20 5.39
N ALA A 221 20.05 -17.31 5.98
CA ALA A 221 19.17 -17.27 7.14
C ALA A 221 19.89 -16.61 8.33
N TYR A 222 19.13 -16.17 9.34
CA TYR A 222 19.73 -15.61 10.55
C TYR A 222 20.81 -16.51 11.14
N SER A 223 21.97 -15.93 11.39
CA SER A 223 23.08 -16.52 12.14
C SER A 223 23.82 -15.44 12.94
N PRO A 224 24.32 -15.75 14.16
CA PRO A 224 25.18 -14.82 14.88
C PRO A 224 26.51 -14.54 14.13
N ASP A 225 26.91 -15.40 13.21
CA ASP A 225 28.13 -15.25 12.41
C ASP A 225 27.93 -14.38 11.16
N ASN A 226 26.68 -14.01 10.84
CA ASN A 226 26.41 -13.13 9.71
C ASN A 226 27.01 -11.74 9.94
N VAL A 227 27.46 -11.14 8.85
CA VAL A 227 28.08 -9.81 8.83
C VAL A 227 27.16 -8.81 8.11
N PRO A 228 27.30 -7.49 8.35
CA PRO A 228 26.57 -6.50 7.58
C PRO A 228 26.75 -6.67 6.09
N TYR A 229 25.64 -6.65 5.36
CA TYR A 229 25.64 -6.75 3.90
C TYR A 229 26.40 -5.59 3.26
N ARG A 230 27.21 -5.86 2.26
CA ARG A 230 27.93 -4.86 1.46
C ARG A 230 27.23 -4.69 0.11
N PRO A 231 26.38 -3.64 -0.04
CA PRO A 231 25.61 -3.44 -1.26
C PRO A 231 26.48 -2.98 -2.43
N ARG A 232 26.06 -3.30 -3.66
CA ARG A 232 26.69 -2.79 -4.87
C ARG A 232 26.58 -1.26 -4.98
N ARG A 233 25.51 -0.68 -4.43
CA ARG A 233 25.24 0.75 -4.33
C ARG A 233 24.45 1.05 -3.07
N HIS A 234 24.65 2.25 -2.53
CA HIS A 234 23.82 2.84 -1.48
C HIS A 234 23.55 4.31 -1.79
N PHE A 235 22.50 4.88 -1.23
CA PHE A 235 22.21 6.29 -1.34
C PHE A 235 22.96 7.11 -0.28
N THR A 236 23.28 8.34 -0.63
CA THR A 236 23.75 9.34 0.32
C THR A 236 22.57 10.20 0.74
N VAL A 237 22.32 10.31 2.05
CA VAL A 237 21.27 11.17 2.59
C VAL A 237 21.68 12.63 2.42
N SER A 238 20.91 13.39 1.66
CA SER A 238 21.10 14.84 1.51
C SER A 238 20.53 15.58 2.71
N THR A 239 21.31 16.48 3.30
CA THR A 239 20.87 17.35 4.40
C THR A 239 20.54 18.77 3.95
N ARG A 240 20.50 19.01 2.62
CA ARG A 240 20.17 20.33 2.06
C ARG A 240 18.66 20.60 1.97
N GLY A 241 17.85 19.56 2.12
CA GLY A 241 16.41 19.63 1.86
C GLY A 241 16.07 19.82 0.39
N VAL A 242 14.83 20.13 0.13
CA VAL A 242 14.27 20.44 -1.19
C VAL A 242 13.54 21.79 -1.12
N LYS A 243 13.34 22.42 -2.27
CA LYS A 243 12.59 23.67 -2.41
C LYS A 243 11.73 23.63 -3.65
N GLU A 244 10.76 24.49 -3.71
CA GLU A 244 9.87 24.62 -4.86
C GLU A 244 10.65 24.77 -6.17
N GLY A 245 10.22 24.03 -7.19
CA GLY A 245 10.89 23.95 -8.49
C GLY A 245 12.02 22.93 -8.60
N ASP A 246 12.51 22.35 -7.48
CA ASP A 246 13.52 21.30 -7.54
C ASP A 246 12.93 20.04 -8.21
N PHE A 247 13.75 19.38 -9.05
CA PHE A 247 13.41 18.04 -9.55
C PHE A 247 13.40 17.03 -8.42
N THR A 248 12.38 16.19 -8.38
CA THR A 248 12.26 15.08 -7.44
C THR A 248 11.78 13.82 -8.13
N MET A 249 12.11 12.66 -7.58
CA MET A 249 11.55 11.39 -8.02
C MET A 249 11.37 10.43 -6.85
N ILE A 250 10.39 9.55 -6.99
CA ILE A 250 10.14 8.42 -6.11
C ILE A 250 10.56 7.16 -6.85
N TYR A 251 11.39 6.35 -6.21
CA TYR A 251 11.86 5.09 -6.75
C TYR A 251 11.55 3.96 -5.78
N GLY A 252 10.56 3.14 -6.08
CA GLY A 252 10.09 2.13 -5.14
C GLY A 252 9.04 1.19 -5.70
N PHE A 253 8.38 0.49 -4.79
CA PHE A 253 7.42 -0.57 -5.07
C PHE A 253 6.00 -0.11 -4.70
N PRO A 254 5.29 0.61 -5.59
CA PRO A 254 3.92 1.02 -5.32
C PRO A 254 2.99 -0.20 -5.23
N GLY A 255 2.01 -0.14 -4.34
CA GLY A 255 1.13 -1.26 -4.02
C GLY A 255 0.28 -1.73 -5.19
N ASN A 256 -0.92 -1.20 -5.31
CA ASN A 256 -1.87 -1.56 -6.38
C ASN A 256 -2.67 -0.33 -6.79
N THR A 257 -2.82 -0.14 -8.11
CA THR A 257 -3.69 0.88 -8.71
C THR A 257 -4.60 0.25 -9.76
N GLN A 258 -5.65 0.97 -10.13
CA GLN A 258 -6.63 0.58 -11.12
C GLN A 258 -6.98 1.78 -11.99
N GLU A 259 -6.02 2.28 -12.75
CA GLU A 259 -6.16 3.47 -13.60
C GLU A 259 -7.19 3.26 -14.72
N TYR A 260 -7.19 2.08 -15.32
CA TYR A 260 -7.91 1.82 -16.57
C TYR A 260 -9.27 1.15 -16.40
N ILE A 261 -9.79 1.04 -15.18
CA ILE A 261 -11.12 0.43 -14.95
C ILE A 261 -12.24 1.31 -15.53
N LEU A 262 -13.35 0.65 -15.88
CA LEU A 262 -14.55 1.31 -16.43
C LEU A 262 -15.18 2.28 -15.45
N SER A 263 -15.90 3.26 -15.99
CA SER A 263 -16.73 4.19 -15.21
C SER A 263 -17.73 3.46 -14.30
N ASP A 264 -18.29 2.32 -14.75
CA ASP A 264 -19.20 1.49 -13.95
C ASP A 264 -18.48 0.84 -12.76
N ALA A 265 -17.19 0.49 -12.91
CA ALA A 265 -16.37 0.00 -11.82
C ALA A 265 -16.05 1.07 -10.79
N VAL A 266 -15.75 2.30 -11.24
CA VAL A 266 -15.57 3.45 -10.33
C VAL A 266 -16.86 3.78 -9.59
N ASP A 267 -18.00 3.74 -10.28
CA ASP A 267 -19.31 3.97 -9.67
C ASP A 267 -19.62 2.94 -8.56
N TYR A 268 -19.30 1.66 -8.82
CA TYR A 268 -19.41 0.58 -7.82
C TYR A 268 -18.52 0.83 -6.60
N VAL A 269 -17.26 1.21 -6.80
CA VAL A 269 -16.33 1.51 -5.71
C VAL A 269 -16.86 2.64 -4.83
N VAL A 270 -17.24 3.77 -5.44
CA VAL A 270 -17.68 4.98 -4.72
C VAL A 270 -19.01 4.80 -4.00
N ASN A 271 -19.98 4.13 -4.66
CA ASN A 271 -21.37 4.15 -4.20
C ASN A 271 -21.82 2.85 -3.50
N ARG A 272 -21.02 1.78 -3.55
CA ARG A 272 -21.38 0.50 -2.92
C ARG A 272 -20.24 -0.13 -2.12
N ALA A 273 -19.10 -0.41 -2.74
CA ALA A 273 -18.06 -1.19 -2.09
C ALA A 273 -17.40 -0.45 -0.93
N ASP A 274 -16.93 0.79 -1.16
CA ASP A 274 -16.23 1.55 -0.14
C ASP A 274 -17.12 1.95 1.03
N PRO A 275 -18.38 2.44 0.85
CA PRO A 275 -19.28 2.71 1.96
C PRO A 275 -19.44 1.53 2.92
N ASP A 276 -19.66 0.32 2.40
CA ASP A 276 -19.86 -0.86 3.23
C ASP A 276 -18.56 -1.33 3.91
N LYS A 277 -17.44 -1.34 3.19
CA LYS A 277 -16.13 -1.67 3.76
C LYS A 277 -15.70 -0.67 4.84
N ILE A 278 -15.94 0.62 4.63
CA ILE A 278 -15.70 1.67 5.63
C ILE A 278 -16.54 1.40 6.88
N ALA A 279 -17.84 1.16 6.73
CA ALA A 279 -18.73 0.88 7.86
C ALA A 279 -18.29 -0.37 8.65
N ILE A 280 -17.95 -1.47 7.97
CA ILE A 280 -17.46 -2.70 8.60
C ILE A 280 -16.16 -2.45 9.37
N ARG A 281 -15.22 -1.73 8.80
CA ARG A 281 -13.95 -1.43 9.47
C ARG A 281 -14.09 -0.44 10.60
N THR A 282 -15.00 0.54 10.50
CA THR A 282 -15.30 1.48 11.60
C THR A 282 -15.70 0.71 12.85
N GLY A 283 -16.69 -0.18 12.77
CA GLY A 283 -17.10 -0.94 13.96
C GLY A 283 -16.02 -1.85 14.52
N ARG A 284 -15.14 -2.40 13.68
CA ARG A 284 -13.98 -3.18 14.16
C ARG A 284 -12.94 -2.29 14.86
N LEU A 285 -12.67 -1.12 14.30
CA LEU A 285 -11.74 -0.16 14.89
C LEU A 285 -12.26 0.37 16.23
N ASP A 286 -13.55 0.67 16.35
CA ASP A 286 -14.16 1.14 17.58
C ASP A 286 -13.98 0.11 18.72
N LEU A 287 -14.22 -1.19 18.44
CA LEU A 287 -14.02 -2.26 19.41
C LEU A 287 -12.55 -2.39 19.85
N ILE A 288 -11.63 -2.33 18.90
CA ILE A 288 -10.19 -2.44 19.19
C ILE A 288 -9.68 -1.21 19.93
N SER A 289 -10.06 0.00 19.50
CA SER A 289 -9.65 1.26 20.15
C SER A 289 -10.15 1.35 21.58
N ALA A 290 -11.39 0.91 21.84
CA ALA A 290 -11.92 0.83 23.20
C ALA A 290 -11.06 -0.09 24.09
N ALA A 291 -10.63 -1.24 23.58
CA ALA A 291 -9.73 -2.14 24.32
C ALA A 291 -8.35 -1.52 24.56
N GLN A 292 -7.77 -0.90 23.55
CA GLN A 292 -6.45 -0.26 23.63
C GLN A 292 -6.40 0.89 24.64
N ALA A 293 -7.52 1.58 24.84
CA ALA A 293 -7.63 2.68 25.81
C ALA A 293 -7.64 2.21 27.27
N THR A 294 -7.94 0.93 27.53
CA THR A 294 -8.12 0.42 28.90
C THR A 294 -6.87 -0.23 29.49
N ASP A 295 -5.98 -0.77 28.67
CA ASP A 295 -4.86 -1.61 29.14
C ASP A 295 -3.64 -1.47 28.20
N PRO A 296 -2.44 -1.11 28.73
CA PRO A 296 -1.20 -1.05 27.94
C PRO A 296 -0.85 -2.36 27.23
N ALA A 297 -1.15 -3.53 27.83
CA ALA A 297 -0.90 -4.82 27.19
C ALA A 297 -1.82 -5.04 25.98
N LEU A 298 -3.09 -4.62 26.06
CA LEU A 298 -4.02 -4.65 24.92
C LEU A 298 -3.66 -3.62 23.86
N ARG A 299 -3.12 -2.47 24.26
CA ARG A 299 -2.61 -1.47 23.32
C ARG A 299 -1.49 -2.07 22.45
N ILE A 300 -0.51 -2.72 23.05
CA ILE A 300 0.57 -3.40 22.34
C ILE A 300 0.01 -4.57 21.51
N HIS A 301 -0.84 -5.38 22.08
CA HIS A 301 -1.43 -6.57 21.42
C HIS A 301 -2.14 -6.21 20.11
N TYR A 302 -2.93 -5.16 20.11
CA TYR A 302 -3.72 -4.75 18.95
C TYR A 302 -3.04 -3.76 18.02
N ALA A 303 -1.86 -3.27 18.34
CA ALA A 303 -1.23 -2.16 17.63
C ALA A 303 -1.11 -2.39 16.11
N ALA A 304 -0.52 -3.50 15.66
CA ALA A 304 -0.38 -3.80 14.24
C ALA A 304 -1.72 -4.17 13.58
N LYS A 305 -2.61 -4.87 14.30
CA LYS A 305 -3.96 -5.22 13.80
C LYS A 305 -4.77 -3.96 13.53
N HIS A 306 -4.78 -3.01 14.48
CA HIS A 306 -5.42 -1.71 14.35
C HIS A 306 -4.87 -0.95 13.14
N ALA A 307 -3.55 -0.76 13.06
CA ALA A 307 -2.91 -0.02 11.98
C ALA A 307 -3.23 -0.60 10.59
N ASN A 308 -3.22 -1.93 10.44
CA ASN A 308 -3.56 -2.59 9.18
C ASN A 308 -5.03 -2.38 8.77
N ILE A 309 -5.97 -2.39 9.73
CA ILE A 309 -7.39 -2.13 9.47
C ILE A 309 -7.57 -0.66 9.07
N ALA A 310 -7.01 0.25 9.85
CA ALA A 310 -7.18 1.68 9.71
C ALA A 310 -6.58 2.24 8.41
N ASN A 311 -5.44 1.70 7.96
CA ASN A 311 -4.78 2.18 6.75
C ASN A 311 -5.70 2.10 5.50
N ALA A 312 -6.30 0.96 5.22
CA ALA A 312 -7.21 0.84 4.08
C ALA A 312 -8.56 1.54 4.34
N TRP A 313 -9.06 1.53 5.59
CA TRP A 313 -10.25 2.27 5.99
C TRP A 313 -10.14 3.76 5.68
N LYS A 314 -9.01 4.38 6.02
CA LYS A 314 -8.76 5.80 5.75
C LYS A 314 -8.52 6.06 4.26
N LYS A 315 -7.82 5.15 3.57
CA LYS A 315 -7.61 5.22 2.12
C LYS A 315 -8.94 5.25 1.37
N TRP A 316 -9.89 4.37 1.70
CA TRP A 316 -11.20 4.32 1.04
C TRP A 316 -12.04 5.58 1.28
N GLN A 317 -11.97 6.18 2.47
CA GLN A 317 -12.60 7.48 2.74
C GLN A 317 -12.05 8.58 1.81
N GLY A 318 -10.73 8.66 1.69
CA GLY A 318 -10.07 9.61 0.78
C GLY A 318 -10.38 9.32 -0.69
N GLU A 319 -10.41 8.05 -1.09
CA GLU A 319 -10.75 7.61 -2.45
C GLU A 319 -12.19 8.00 -2.82
N GLN A 320 -13.15 7.69 -1.96
CA GLN A 320 -14.55 8.06 -2.14
C GLN A 320 -14.72 9.60 -2.29
N LEU A 321 -14.07 10.35 -1.39
CA LEU A 321 -14.10 11.82 -1.42
C LEU A 321 -13.48 12.36 -2.70
N GLY A 322 -12.29 11.91 -3.07
CA GLY A 322 -11.53 12.35 -4.23
C GLY A 322 -12.26 12.07 -5.54
N LEU A 323 -12.70 10.82 -5.74
CA LEU A 323 -13.44 10.40 -6.94
C LEU A 323 -14.77 11.14 -7.10
N THR A 324 -15.45 11.45 -5.99
CA THR A 324 -16.69 12.24 -6.00
C THR A 324 -16.42 13.71 -6.37
N ARG A 325 -15.46 14.36 -5.72
CA ARG A 325 -15.10 15.77 -5.97
C ARG A 325 -14.63 16.03 -7.39
N THR A 326 -13.82 15.13 -7.93
CA THR A 326 -13.32 15.20 -9.31
C THR A 326 -14.36 14.78 -10.35
N ARG A 327 -15.55 14.35 -9.94
CA ARG A 327 -16.59 13.78 -10.81
C ARG A 327 -16.04 12.66 -11.71
N ASN A 328 -15.17 11.83 -11.16
CA ASN A 328 -14.38 10.88 -11.93
C ASN A 328 -15.24 9.94 -12.78
N VAL A 329 -16.37 9.46 -12.26
CA VAL A 329 -17.33 8.64 -13.01
C VAL A 329 -17.79 9.34 -14.31
N ALA A 330 -18.12 10.62 -14.23
CA ALA A 330 -18.57 11.38 -15.41
C ALA A 330 -17.43 11.62 -16.41
N VAL A 331 -16.24 11.93 -15.92
CA VAL A 331 -15.03 12.11 -16.74
C VAL A 331 -14.70 10.81 -17.49
N LYS A 332 -14.70 9.66 -16.80
CA LYS A 332 -14.48 8.36 -17.45
C LYS A 332 -15.58 8.01 -18.45
N ARG A 333 -16.84 8.26 -18.14
CA ARG A 333 -17.95 8.03 -19.10
C ARG A 333 -17.78 8.84 -20.38
N ASP A 334 -17.32 10.09 -20.29
CA ASP A 334 -17.03 10.91 -21.48
C ASP A 334 -15.86 10.35 -22.28
N TYR A 335 -14.77 9.95 -21.60
CA TYR A 335 -13.61 9.34 -22.23
C TYR A 335 -13.97 8.02 -22.95
N GLU A 336 -14.73 7.14 -22.28
CA GLU A 336 -15.26 5.90 -22.84
C GLU A 336 -16.14 6.15 -24.08
N ARG A 337 -17.02 7.14 -24.02
CA ARG A 337 -17.90 7.50 -25.14
C ARG A 337 -17.08 7.92 -26.37
N ARG A 338 -16.05 8.74 -26.18
CA ARG A 338 -15.15 9.17 -27.26
C ARG A 338 -14.35 7.99 -27.83
N PHE A 339 -13.85 7.12 -26.96
CA PHE A 339 -13.17 5.89 -27.38
C PHE A 339 -14.11 4.99 -28.18
N GLN A 340 -15.35 4.75 -27.71
CA GLN A 340 -16.31 3.89 -28.39
C GLN A 340 -16.62 4.38 -29.81
N ALA A 341 -16.77 5.68 -30.00
CA ALA A 341 -16.97 6.25 -31.33
C ALA A 341 -15.80 5.97 -32.31
N TRP A 342 -14.58 5.94 -31.80
CA TRP A 342 -13.40 5.54 -32.57
C TRP A 342 -13.37 4.02 -32.79
N ALA A 343 -13.73 3.23 -31.77
CA ALA A 343 -13.73 1.77 -31.77
C ALA A 343 -14.76 1.17 -32.74
N ASP A 344 -15.95 1.75 -32.84
CA ASP A 344 -17.03 1.23 -33.69
C ASP A 344 -16.69 1.29 -35.19
N ALA A 345 -15.77 2.14 -35.59
CA ALA A 345 -15.25 2.19 -36.97
C ALA A 345 -14.19 1.10 -37.26
N ARG A 346 -13.89 0.24 -36.29
CA ARG A 346 -12.81 -0.78 -36.39
C ARG A 346 -13.33 -2.15 -35.99
N PRO A 347 -13.29 -3.15 -36.91
CA PRO A 347 -13.88 -4.48 -36.65
C PRO A 347 -13.36 -5.15 -35.36
N GLU A 348 -12.09 -4.94 -35.01
CA GLU A 348 -11.44 -5.53 -33.83
C GLU A 348 -12.04 -5.00 -32.51
N TYR A 349 -12.52 -3.75 -32.48
CA TYR A 349 -12.99 -3.06 -31.26
C TYR A 349 -14.51 -2.79 -31.25
N THR A 350 -15.21 -3.15 -32.34
CA THR A 350 -16.66 -2.90 -32.47
C THR A 350 -17.44 -3.50 -31.29
N GLY A 351 -18.22 -2.68 -30.60
CA GLY A 351 -19.04 -3.10 -29.48
C GLY A 351 -18.27 -3.48 -28.21
N LEU A 352 -16.98 -3.16 -28.10
CA LEU A 352 -16.11 -3.58 -26.99
C LEU A 352 -16.63 -3.09 -25.62
N LEU A 353 -16.93 -1.79 -25.48
CA LEU A 353 -17.42 -1.26 -24.20
C LEU A 353 -18.79 -1.81 -23.79
N PRO A 354 -19.77 -1.94 -24.69
CA PRO A 354 -21.02 -2.67 -24.38
C PRO A 354 -20.79 -4.08 -23.85
N MET A 355 -19.88 -4.85 -24.46
CA MET A 355 -19.53 -6.19 -23.97
C MET A 355 -18.87 -6.17 -22.58
N MET A 356 -17.95 -5.22 -22.34
CA MET A 356 -17.31 -5.05 -21.04
C MET A 356 -18.32 -4.70 -19.96
N LYS A 357 -19.23 -3.78 -20.22
CA LYS A 357 -20.28 -3.35 -19.26
C LYS A 357 -21.24 -4.50 -18.95
N ALA A 358 -21.65 -5.27 -19.94
CA ALA A 358 -22.49 -6.45 -19.72
C ALA A 358 -21.80 -7.50 -18.85
N GLU A 359 -20.52 -7.78 -19.11
CA GLU A 359 -19.74 -8.72 -18.30
C GLU A 359 -19.52 -8.21 -16.89
N TYR A 360 -19.25 -6.91 -16.74
CA TYR A 360 -19.09 -6.28 -15.43
C TYR A 360 -20.38 -6.37 -14.61
N ALA A 361 -21.53 -6.07 -15.21
CA ALA A 361 -22.84 -6.19 -14.55
C ALA A 361 -23.12 -7.62 -14.08
N ARG A 362 -22.72 -8.64 -14.86
CA ARG A 362 -22.87 -10.05 -14.50
C ARG A 362 -22.04 -10.43 -13.27
N MET A 363 -20.83 -9.88 -13.12
CA MET A 363 -19.93 -10.23 -12.04
C MET A 363 -20.15 -9.43 -10.75
N LEU A 364 -20.93 -8.37 -10.79
CA LEU A 364 -21.00 -7.38 -9.69
C LEU A 364 -21.48 -8.00 -8.38
N GLU A 365 -22.60 -8.72 -8.38
CA GLU A 365 -23.14 -9.32 -7.14
C GLU A 365 -22.23 -10.40 -6.53
N PRO A 366 -21.73 -11.38 -7.30
CA PRO A 366 -20.79 -12.35 -6.74
C PRO A 366 -19.48 -11.70 -6.25
N TYR A 367 -19.00 -10.66 -6.94
CA TYR A 367 -17.80 -9.95 -6.51
C TYR A 367 -18.03 -9.19 -5.20
N TYR A 368 -19.16 -8.51 -5.07
CA TYR A 368 -19.56 -7.85 -3.83
C TYR A 368 -19.68 -8.85 -2.66
N ALA A 369 -20.34 -9.99 -2.88
CA ALA A 369 -20.40 -11.05 -1.88
C ALA A 369 -19.02 -11.55 -1.44
N TYR A 370 -18.08 -11.66 -2.37
CA TYR A 370 -16.70 -11.99 -2.08
C TYR A 370 -16.03 -10.94 -1.19
N GLU A 371 -16.16 -9.64 -1.52
CA GLU A 371 -15.58 -8.55 -0.73
C GLU A 371 -16.14 -8.53 0.70
N ILE A 372 -17.47 -8.59 0.84
CA ILE A 372 -18.13 -8.60 2.15
C ILE A 372 -17.72 -9.81 2.99
N THR A 373 -17.67 -11.00 2.38
CA THR A 373 -17.21 -12.21 3.07
C THR A 373 -15.79 -12.06 3.60
N ARG A 374 -14.90 -11.47 2.81
CA ARG A 374 -13.52 -11.22 3.23
C ARG A 374 -13.40 -10.18 4.35
N GLU A 375 -14.17 -9.10 4.29
CA GLU A 375 -14.12 -8.02 5.29
C GLU A 375 -14.81 -8.39 6.60
N THR A 376 -15.61 -9.46 6.61
CA THR A 376 -16.34 -9.96 7.78
C THR A 376 -15.78 -11.30 8.26
N LEU A 377 -16.38 -12.41 7.89
CA LEU A 377 -15.98 -13.75 8.35
C LEU A 377 -14.53 -14.10 8.02
N GLY A 378 -14.01 -13.62 6.90
CA GLY A 378 -12.63 -13.83 6.47
C GLY A 378 -11.56 -13.15 7.34
N THR A 379 -11.97 -12.30 8.29
CA THR A 379 -11.06 -11.62 9.21
C THR A 379 -10.91 -12.33 10.56
N LEU A 380 -11.73 -13.35 10.79
CA LEU A 380 -11.77 -14.09 12.05
C LEU A 380 -10.63 -15.12 12.12
N PRO A 381 -9.99 -15.30 13.28
CA PRO A 381 -9.00 -16.34 13.46
C PRO A 381 -9.66 -17.72 13.38
N ILE A 382 -9.00 -18.65 12.69
CA ILE A 382 -9.41 -20.05 12.64
C ILE A 382 -8.79 -20.89 13.77
N ARG A 383 -7.77 -20.37 14.40
CA ARG A 383 -7.07 -20.91 15.57
C ARG A 383 -6.27 -19.81 16.24
N TYR A 384 -5.97 -19.97 17.50
CA TYR A 384 -4.94 -19.24 18.22
C TYR A 384 -3.73 -20.16 18.42
N SER A 385 -2.53 -19.70 18.08
CA SER A 385 -1.28 -20.44 18.28
C SER A 385 -0.96 -20.62 19.76
N ASP A 386 -0.07 -21.55 20.10
CA ASP A 386 0.37 -21.70 21.48
C ASP A 386 1.20 -20.51 21.98
N GLU A 387 1.88 -19.80 21.06
CA GLU A 387 2.60 -18.55 21.34
C GLU A 387 1.62 -17.44 21.73
N GLU A 388 0.55 -17.23 20.94
CA GLU A 388 -0.51 -16.25 21.26
C GLU A 388 -1.18 -16.57 22.61
N ARG A 389 -1.47 -17.84 22.87
CA ARG A 389 -2.12 -18.27 24.12
C ARG A 389 -1.22 -18.11 25.35
N SER A 390 0.10 -18.17 25.20
CA SER A 390 1.06 -17.96 26.29
C SER A 390 1.32 -16.48 26.59
N ALA A 391 0.84 -15.56 25.75
CA ALA A 391 1.00 -14.13 25.97
C ALA A 391 0.14 -13.64 27.14
N ASP A 392 0.68 -12.77 27.99
CA ASP A 392 -0.04 -12.18 29.14
C ASP A 392 -1.31 -11.42 28.73
N SER A 393 -1.36 -10.94 27.47
CA SER A 393 -2.52 -10.26 26.90
C SER A 393 -3.66 -11.20 26.49
N PHE A 394 -3.42 -12.53 26.37
CA PHE A 394 -4.36 -13.44 25.75
C PHE A 394 -5.73 -13.47 26.46
N GLU A 395 -5.77 -13.74 27.78
CA GLU A 395 -7.02 -13.74 28.51
C GLU A 395 -7.65 -12.34 28.61
N ARG A 396 -6.84 -11.29 28.57
CA ARG A 396 -7.32 -9.90 28.60
C ARG A 396 -8.02 -9.50 27.30
N CYS A 397 -7.60 -10.02 26.13
CA CYS A 397 -8.22 -9.69 24.85
C CYS A 397 -9.54 -10.44 24.59
N ARG A 398 -9.90 -11.46 25.41
CA ARG A 398 -11.09 -12.29 25.21
C ARG A 398 -12.39 -11.51 24.99
N PRO A 399 -12.76 -10.51 25.81
CA PRO A 399 -13.99 -9.75 25.60
C PRO A 399 -14.04 -9.05 24.24
N THR A 400 -12.91 -8.50 23.82
CA THR A 400 -12.78 -7.79 22.52
C THR A 400 -12.85 -8.78 21.36
N GLU A 401 -12.15 -9.91 21.43
CA GLU A 401 -12.21 -10.93 20.37
C GLU A 401 -13.64 -11.51 20.24
N GLN A 402 -14.36 -11.74 21.36
CA GLN A 402 -15.76 -12.15 21.32
C GLN A 402 -16.66 -11.10 20.66
N ALA A 403 -16.46 -9.83 20.99
CA ALA A 403 -17.20 -8.73 20.38
C ALA A 403 -16.90 -8.62 18.86
N LEU A 404 -15.66 -8.83 18.44
CA LEU A 404 -15.27 -8.87 17.03
C LEU A 404 -15.95 -10.03 16.28
N PHE A 405 -16.09 -11.22 16.92
CA PHE A 405 -16.85 -12.34 16.35
C PHE A 405 -18.32 -11.98 16.14
N ARG A 406 -19.00 -11.46 17.17
CA ARG A 406 -20.40 -11.02 17.05
C ARG A 406 -20.57 -9.98 15.96
N TYR A 407 -19.70 -8.98 15.94
CA TYR A 407 -19.74 -7.91 14.93
C TYR A 407 -19.55 -8.45 13.50
N ALA A 408 -18.57 -9.32 13.28
CA ALA A 408 -18.31 -9.91 11.97
C ALA A 408 -19.50 -10.75 11.47
N PHE A 409 -20.13 -11.54 12.36
CA PHE A 409 -21.30 -12.35 12.04
C PHE A 409 -22.52 -11.48 11.70
N ALA A 410 -22.78 -10.43 12.49
CA ALA A 410 -23.87 -9.50 12.27
C ALA A 410 -23.69 -8.73 10.93
N ALA A 411 -22.50 -8.20 10.69
CA ALA A 411 -22.19 -7.48 9.45
C ALA A 411 -22.28 -8.39 8.21
N TYR A 412 -21.87 -9.66 8.33
CA TYR A 412 -22.04 -10.64 7.25
C TYR A 412 -23.52 -10.93 6.98
N ALA A 413 -24.30 -11.18 8.01
CA ALA A 413 -25.74 -11.46 7.89
C ALA A 413 -26.50 -10.27 7.27
N GLU A 414 -26.10 -9.05 7.60
CA GLU A 414 -26.74 -7.84 7.09
C GLU A 414 -26.38 -7.55 5.62
N ARG A 415 -25.08 -7.63 5.26
CA ARG A 415 -24.56 -7.10 3.99
C ARG A 415 -24.32 -8.13 2.90
N CYS A 416 -24.02 -9.39 3.26
CA CYS A 416 -23.79 -10.41 2.24
C CYS A 416 -25.10 -10.73 1.51
N PRO A 417 -25.16 -10.64 0.16
CA PRO A 417 -26.36 -10.99 -0.60
C PRO A 417 -26.80 -12.42 -0.30
N GLU A 418 -28.10 -12.62 -0.13
CA GLU A 418 -28.68 -13.87 0.36
C GLU A 418 -28.26 -15.08 -0.46
N ALA A 419 -28.24 -14.93 -1.79
CA ALA A 419 -27.86 -16.01 -2.71
C ALA A 419 -26.41 -16.51 -2.54
N TYR A 420 -25.55 -15.72 -1.86
CA TYR A 420 -24.14 -16.01 -1.62
C TYR A 420 -23.80 -16.24 -0.14
N ARG A 421 -24.82 -16.26 0.74
CA ARG A 421 -24.58 -16.59 2.13
C ARG A 421 -24.23 -18.07 2.27
N VAL A 422 -23.23 -18.35 3.11
CA VAL A 422 -22.75 -19.71 3.37
C VAL A 422 -23.85 -20.53 4.05
N PRO A 423 -24.29 -21.67 3.50
CA PRO A 423 -25.36 -22.50 4.10
C PRO A 423 -25.06 -22.86 5.56
N GLU A 424 -23.84 -23.25 5.89
CA GLU A 424 -23.42 -23.59 7.25
C GLU A 424 -23.56 -22.44 8.23
N PHE A 425 -23.46 -21.18 7.74
CA PHE A 425 -23.73 -20.00 8.54
C PHE A 425 -25.24 -19.88 8.84
N LEU A 426 -26.07 -20.04 7.82
CA LEU A 426 -27.53 -19.96 7.96
C LEU A 426 -28.06 -21.05 8.91
N ASP A 427 -27.60 -22.28 8.72
CA ASP A 427 -27.97 -23.44 9.59
C ASP A 427 -27.50 -23.21 11.04
N GLY A 428 -26.31 -22.65 11.22
CA GLY A 428 -25.76 -22.33 12.52
C GLY A 428 -26.56 -21.26 13.24
N VAL A 429 -26.98 -20.20 12.55
CA VAL A 429 -27.84 -19.14 13.10
C VAL A 429 -29.22 -19.70 13.46
N ALA A 430 -29.82 -20.50 12.57
CA ALA A 430 -31.12 -21.13 12.82
C ALA A 430 -31.08 -22.06 14.05
N ALA A 431 -30.02 -22.86 14.19
CA ALA A 431 -29.84 -23.77 15.33
C ALA A 431 -29.53 -23.04 16.65
N ALA A 432 -28.87 -21.89 16.60
CA ALA A 432 -28.54 -21.10 17.79
C ALA A 432 -29.64 -20.10 18.18
N GLY A 433 -30.60 -19.83 17.31
CA GLY A 433 -31.70 -18.90 17.49
C GLY A 433 -31.41 -17.44 17.20
N SER A 434 -30.12 -17.06 17.07
CA SER A 434 -29.70 -15.72 16.64
C SER A 434 -28.26 -15.72 16.11
N THR A 435 -27.90 -14.67 15.36
CA THR A 435 -26.55 -14.46 14.86
C THR A 435 -25.53 -14.34 16.00
N ASP A 436 -25.86 -13.59 17.05
CA ASP A 436 -24.99 -13.41 18.22
C ASP A 436 -24.78 -14.71 19.00
N ALA A 437 -25.85 -15.47 19.23
CA ALA A 437 -25.73 -16.76 19.90
C ALA A 437 -24.89 -17.76 19.10
N TYR A 438 -24.97 -17.72 17.78
CA TYR A 438 -24.11 -18.54 16.92
C TYR A 438 -22.66 -18.07 16.96
N ALA A 439 -22.40 -16.76 16.89
CA ALA A 439 -21.08 -16.19 17.02
C ALA A 439 -20.42 -16.58 18.35
N ASP A 440 -21.14 -16.45 19.45
CA ASP A 440 -20.66 -16.86 20.78
C ASP A 440 -20.32 -18.35 20.83
N LYS A 441 -21.20 -19.20 20.34
CA LYS A 441 -20.96 -20.64 20.29
C LYS A 441 -19.69 -21.00 19.55
N VAL A 442 -19.47 -20.36 18.38
CA VAL A 442 -18.27 -20.57 17.56
C VAL A 442 -17.05 -20.05 18.29
N PHE A 443 -17.12 -18.85 18.85
CA PHE A 443 -16.01 -18.23 19.60
C PHE A 443 -15.60 -19.06 20.81
N GLU A 444 -16.56 -19.46 21.70
CA GLU A 444 -16.28 -20.25 22.89
C GLU A 444 -15.66 -21.61 22.54
N GLY A 445 -16.15 -22.25 21.48
CA GLY A 445 -15.59 -23.50 20.98
C GLY A 445 -14.12 -23.36 20.53
N LEU A 446 -13.79 -22.25 19.89
CA LEU A 446 -12.44 -21.92 19.48
C LEU A 446 -11.56 -21.54 20.67
N TRP A 447 -12.05 -20.67 21.55
CA TRP A 447 -11.29 -20.12 22.67
C TRP A 447 -10.88 -21.23 23.65
N HIS A 448 -11.81 -22.08 24.03
CA HIS A 448 -11.58 -23.18 24.96
C HIS A 448 -11.11 -24.49 24.31
N ARG A 449 -10.91 -24.50 22.99
CA ARG A 449 -10.56 -25.72 22.20
C ARG A 449 -11.58 -26.88 22.38
N THR A 450 -12.82 -26.56 22.72
CA THR A 450 -13.89 -27.58 22.93
C THR A 450 -14.58 -27.96 21.62
N ASP A 451 -14.66 -27.03 20.64
CA ASP A 451 -15.15 -27.29 19.30
C ASP A 451 -14.39 -26.45 18.26
N THR A 452 -13.12 -26.77 18.06
CA THR A 452 -12.32 -26.14 16.98
C THR A 452 -12.83 -26.51 15.59
N MET A 453 -13.65 -27.55 15.47
CA MET A 453 -14.24 -27.96 14.20
C MET A 453 -15.38 -27.04 13.76
N ALA A 454 -16.03 -26.30 14.67
CA ALA A 454 -17.08 -25.35 14.28
C ALA A 454 -16.54 -24.24 13.38
N VAL A 455 -15.44 -23.60 13.80
CA VAL A 455 -14.75 -22.57 12.98
C VAL A 455 -14.16 -23.18 11.71
N ALA A 456 -13.55 -24.36 11.81
CA ALA A 456 -12.98 -25.03 10.64
C ALA A 456 -14.04 -25.40 9.60
N ARG A 457 -15.24 -25.79 10.03
CA ARG A 457 -16.37 -26.04 9.12
C ARG A 457 -16.83 -24.77 8.42
N LEU A 458 -16.98 -23.66 9.17
CA LEU A 458 -17.37 -22.36 8.63
C LEU A 458 -16.29 -21.84 7.63
N ASP A 459 -15.02 -21.90 8.00
CA ASP A 459 -13.89 -21.52 7.13
C ASP A 459 -13.87 -22.35 5.84
N LYS A 460 -14.05 -23.68 5.96
CA LYS A 460 -14.13 -24.58 4.79
C LYS A 460 -15.33 -24.25 3.90
N ALA A 461 -16.49 -23.96 4.48
CA ALA A 461 -17.69 -23.59 3.74
C ALA A 461 -17.52 -22.25 3.04
N MET A 462 -16.96 -21.25 3.74
CA MET A 462 -16.60 -19.95 3.18
C MET A 462 -15.63 -20.12 1.99
N LYS A 463 -14.56 -20.90 2.13
CA LYS A 463 -13.60 -21.19 1.05
C LYS A 463 -14.25 -21.88 -0.15
N ARG A 464 -15.21 -22.77 0.09
CA ARG A 464 -16.00 -23.40 -1.01
C ARG A 464 -16.85 -22.37 -1.74
N MET A 465 -17.53 -21.48 -1.03
CA MET A 465 -18.35 -20.42 -1.64
C MET A 465 -17.47 -19.45 -2.42
N LEU A 466 -16.35 -18.99 -1.86
CA LEU A 466 -15.40 -18.14 -2.57
C LEU A 466 -14.80 -18.86 -3.80
N GLY A 467 -14.53 -20.16 -3.69
CA GLY A 467 -14.09 -21.01 -4.81
C GLY A 467 -15.16 -21.13 -5.89
N HIS A 468 -16.43 -21.25 -5.51
CA HIS A 468 -17.55 -21.26 -6.45
C HIS A 468 -17.69 -19.90 -7.18
N ILE A 469 -17.58 -18.79 -6.47
CA ILE A 469 -17.55 -17.45 -7.09
C ILE A 469 -16.39 -17.35 -8.07
N SER A 470 -15.20 -17.77 -7.69
CA SER A 470 -14.02 -17.77 -8.57
C SER A 470 -14.23 -18.62 -9.81
N TRP A 471 -14.84 -19.79 -9.67
CA TRP A 471 -15.18 -20.65 -10.79
C TRP A 471 -16.21 -20.00 -11.72
N MET A 472 -17.29 -19.41 -11.20
CA MET A 472 -18.30 -18.69 -12.00
C MET A 472 -17.68 -17.53 -12.79
N LEU A 473 -16.70 -16.85 -12.21
CA LEU A 473 -15.99 -15.74 -12.83
C LEU A 473 -14.85 -16.19 -13.74
N GLY A 474 -14.54 -17.50 -13.75
CA GLY A 474 -13.46 -18.07 -14.57
C GLY A 474 -12.07 -17.61 -14.10
N THR A 475 -11.89 -17.34 -12.81
CA THR A 475 -10.61 -16.96 -12.23
C THR A 475 -10.07 -18.04 -11.30
N THR A 476 -8.75 -18.16 -11.24
CA THR A 476 -8.05 -19.03 -10.26
C THR A 476 -7.55 -18.25 -9.04
N SER A 477 -7.62 -16.93 -9.08
CA SER A 477 -7.16 -16.07 -7.99
C SER A 477 -8.31 -15.68 -7.06
N LEU A 478 -8.25 -16.15 -5.82
CA LEU A 478 -9.15 -15.72 -4.75
C LEU A 478 -8.78 -14.34 -4.17
N ARG A 479 -7.59 -13.80 -4.53
CA ARG A 479 -7.15 -12.49 -4.05
C ARG A 479 -7.89 -11.32 -4.71
N ASN A 480 -8.18 -11.48 -5.99
CA ASN A 480 -8.85 -10.47 -6.81
C ASN A 480 -9.67 -11.19 -7.88
N PRO A 481 -10.83 -11.76 -7.55
CA PRO A 481 -11.63 -12.52 -8.48
C PRO A 481 -12.23 -11.58 -9.50
N THR A 482 -11.66 -11.57 -10.69
CA THR A 482 -12.22 -10.90 -11.86
C THR A 482 -12.64 -11.95 -12.88
N SER A 483 -13.67 -11.64 -13.68
CA SER A 483 -14.06 -12.50 -14.77
C SER A 483 -12.91 -12.70 -15.77
N LYS A 484 -12.60 -13.94 -16.13
CA LYS A 484 -11.65 -14.23 -17.21
C LYS A 484 -12.02 -13.46 -18.48
N ARG A 485 -13.32 -13.46 -18.82
CA ARG A 485 -13.81 -12.73 -19.98
C ARG A 485 -13.58 -11.23 -19.89
N LEU A 486 -13.80 -10.64 -18.71
CA LEU A 486 -13.55 -9.20 -18.50
C LEU A 486 -12.06 -8.87 -18.64
N ASN A 487 -11.17 -9.72 -18.15
CA ASN A 487 -9.73 -9.53 -18.33
C ASN A 487 -9.30 -9.58 -19.80
N GLU A 488 -9.84 -10.53 -20.58
CA GLU A 488 -9.61 -10.57 -22.03
C GLU A 488 -10.10 -9.29 -22.73
N LEU A 489 -11.26 -8.78 -22.33
CA LEU A 489 -11.80 -7.52 -22.85
C LEU A 489 -10.96 -6.32 -22.44
N TYR A 490 -10.44 -6.29 -21.19
CA TYR A 490 -9.49 -5.25 -20.76
C TYR A 490 -8.18 -5.28 -21.56
N THR A 491 -7.67 -6.45 -21.91
CA THR A 491 -6.50 -6.57 -22.80
C THR A 491 -6.74 -5.83 -24.12
N LEU A 492 -7.91 -6.07 -24.76
CA LEU A 492 -8.29 -5.36 -25.99
C LEU A 492 -8.53 -3.87 -25.74
N TYR A 493 -9.18 -3.51 -24.63
CA TYR A 493 -9.48 -2.13 -24.30
C TYR A 493 -8.20 -1.29 -24.14
N ILE A 494 -7.24 -1.79 -23.38
CA ILE A 494 -5.97 -1.10 -23.18
C ILE A 494 -5.16 -1.00 -24.49
N LYS A 495 -5.16 -2.07 -25.30
CA LYS A 495 -4.56 -2.02 -26.64
C LYS A 495 -5.22 -0.93 -27.48
N GLY A 496 -6.54 -0.89 -27.55
CA GLY A 496 -7.29 0.10 -28.30
C GLY A 496 -7.09 1.53 -27.77
N LEU A 497 -7.05 1.73 -26.44
CA LEU A 497 -6.75 3.04 -25.85
C LEU A 497 -5.39 3.58 -26.30
N ARG A 498 -4.36 2.73 -26.28
CA ARG A 498 -2.98 3.12 -26.71
C ARG A 498 -2.88 3.40 -28.20
N GLU A 499 -3.72 2.78 -29.02
CA GLU A 499 -3.81 3.05 -30.47
C GLU A 499 -4.63 4.32 -30.76
N TRP A 500 -5.63 4.60 -29.96
CA TRP A 500 -6.52 5.74 -30.11
C TRP A 500 -5.92 7.03 -29.58
N ASP A 501 -5.47 7.03 -28.33
CA ASP A 501 -4.98 8.21 -27.63
C ASP A 501 -3.44 8.26 -27.66
N THR A 502 -2.89 8.52 -28.85
CA THR A 502 -1.44 8.53 -29.09
C THR A 502 -0.71 9.70 -28.44
N GLN A 503 -1.44 10.71 -27.92
CA GLN A 503 -0.86 11.84 -27.20
C GLN A 503 -0.65 11.54 -25.72
N ARG A 504 -1.36 10.58 -25.19
CA ARG A 504 -1.22 10.14 -23.79
C ARG A 504 -0.03 9.20 -23.64
N ALA A 505 0.81 9.49 -22.66
CA ALA A 505 1.83 8.55 -22.23
C ALA A 505 1.22 7.54 -21.25
N PHE A 506 1.02 6.30 -21.70
CA PHE A 506 0.48 5.23 -20.87
C PHE A 506 1.57 4.61 -20.01
N TYR A 507 1.26 4.33 -18.76
CA TYR A 507 2.08 3.56 -17.82
C TYR A 507 1.26 2.41 -17.24
N PRO A 508 1.87 1.28 -16.86
CA PRO A 508 1.10 0.15 -16.32
C PRO A 508 0.70 0.42 -14.87
N ASP A 509 -0.49 -0.09 -14.48
CA ASP A 509 -0.93 -0.07 -13.10
C ASP A 509 0.13 -0.61 -12.14
N ALA A 510 0.18 -0.09 -10.92
CA ALA A 510 1.05 -0.58 -9.86
C ALA A 510 0.66 -2.00 -9.43
N ASN A 511 1.66 -2.84 -9.18
CA ASN A 511 1.50 -4.25 -8.80
C ASN A 511 2.65 -4.77 -7.92
N LEU A 512 3.22 -3.88 -7.06
CA LEU A 512 4.38 -4.18 -6.22
C LEU A 512 5.67 -4.50 -6.99
N THR A 513 5.78 -4.06 -8.24
CA THR A 513 7.04 -4.07 -8.97
C THR A 513 7.72 -2.71 -8.90
N LEU A 514 9.04 -2.71 -9.10
CA LEU A 514 9.85 -1.49 -9.01
C LEU A 514 9.44 -0.46 -10.08
N ARG A 515 9.19 0.78 -9.66
CA ARG A 515 8.75 1.89 -10.52
C ARG A 515 9.48 3.18 -10.22
N VAL A 516 9.47 4.07 -11.19
CA VAL A 516 9.90 5.46 -11.07
C VAL A 516 8.72 6.38 -11.32
N ALA A 517 8.43 7.28 -10.38
CA ALA A 517 7.59 8.45 -10.59
C ALA A 517 8.45 9.70 -10.36
N TYR A 518 8.23 10.78 -11.12
CA TYR A 518 9.05 11.98 -11.02
C TYR A 518 8.25 13.24 -11.34
N GLY A 519 8.76 14.37 -10.90
CA GLY A 519 8.16 15.68 -11.11
C GLY A 519 9.00 16.78 -10.50
N THR A 520 8.38 17.93 -10.28
CA THR A 520 8.97 19.07 -9.58
C THR A 520 8.24 19.33 -8.27
N VAL A 521 8.97 19.78 -7.26
CA VAL A 521 8.39 20.16 -5.97
C VAL A 521 7.50 21.39 -6.17
N ALA A 522 6.22 21.28 -5.81
CA ALA A 522 5.26 22.36 -5.90
C ALA A 522 4.16 22.22 -4.83
N GLY A 523 3.59 23.34 -4.41
CA GLY A 523 2.32 23.34 -3.69
C GLY A 523 1.13 23.19 -4.64
N TYR A 524 -0.08 23.14 -4.09
CA TYR A 524 -1.30 22.98 -4.88
C TYR A 524 -2.53 23.62 -4.22
N GLU A 525 -3.49 24.01 -5.04
CA GLU A 525 -4.81 24.41 -4.55
C GLU A 525 -5.63 23.16 -4.20
N TYR A 526 -5.94 23.02 -2.93
CA TYR A 526 -6.72 21.89 -2.41
C TYR A 526 -8.24 22.13 -2.61
N ALA A 527 -8.68 23.34 -2.29
CA ALA A 527 -10.06 23.76 -2.39
C ALA A 527 -10.13 25.28 -2.66
N ASP A 528 -11.33 25.81 -2.92
CA ASP A 528 -11.55 27.24 -3.06
C ASP A 528 -11.05 28.00 -1.83
N GLY A 529 -10.06 28.88 -2.02
CA GLY A 529 -9.43 29.65 -0.96
C GLY A 529 -8.44 28.87 -0.09
N GLU A 530 -8.05 27.64 -0.43
CA GLU A 530 -7.13 26.79 0.33
C GLU A 530 -5.95 26.33 -0.54
N TYR A 531 -4.74 26.80 -0.22
CA TYR A 531 -3.49 26.43 -0.87
C TYR A 531 -2.59 25.64 0.10
N HIS A 532 -2.13 24.49 -0.34
CA HIS A 532 -1.18 23.65 0.40
C HIS A 532 0.25 23.86 -0.09
N THR A 533 1.13 24.27 0.83
CA THR A 533 2.56 24.40 0.57
C THR A 533 3.21 23.02 0.39
N PRO A 534 4.34 22.92 -0.35
CA PRO A 534 5.00 21.64 -0.57
C PRO A 534 5.76 21.11 0.65
N GLN A 535 5.79 21.85 1.74
CA GLN A 535 6.56 21.52 2.94
C GLN A 535 5.80 21.88 4.20
N THR A 536 5.88 21.00 5.21
CA THR A 536 5.38 21.25 6.57
C THR A 536 6.53 21.49 7.54
N THR A 537 6.22 22.02 8.70
CA THR A 537 7.23 22.41 9.69
C THR A 537 6.86 21.94 11.10
N LEU A 538 7.81 22.07 12.03
CA LEU A 538 7.61 21.81 13.45
C LEU A 538 6.49 22.66 14.06
N ASP A 539 6.27 23.88 13.53
CA ASP A 539 5.16 24.75 13.98
C ASP A 539 3.80 24.04 13.78
N GLY A 540 3.63 23.29 12.68
CA GLY A 540 2.41 22.50 12.44
C GLY A 540 2.24 21.31 13.39
N ILE A 541 3.33 20.70 13.86
CA ILE A 541 3.28 19.67 14.92
C ILE A 541 2.78 20.33 16.21
N ILE A 542 3.38 21.45 16.61
CA ILE A 542 3.01 22.15 17.86
C ILE A 542 1.56 22.66 17.79
N ALA A 543 1.10 23.13 16.64
CA ALA A 543 -0.28 23.57 16.46
C ALA A 543 -1.32 22.43 16.64
N LYS A 544 -0.91 21.20 16.41
CA LYS A 544 -1.73 19.99 16.59
C LYS A 544 -1.53 19.33 17.96
N ASP A 545 -0.50 19.71 18.73
CA ASP A 545 -0.16 19.08 20.01
C ASP A 545 -1.33 19.13 20.99
N ASN A 546 -1.77 17.96 21.42
CA ASN A 546 -2.85 17.80 22.41
C ASN A 546 -2.61 16.53 23.24
N PRO A 547 -2.15 16.67 24.50
CA PRO A 547 -1.89 15.53 25.39
C PRO A 547 -3.12 14.66 25.73
N GLU A 548 -4.33 15.16 25.50
CA GLU A 548 -5.57 14.38 25.72
C GLU A 548 -5.90 13.44 24.54
N ILE A 549 -5.22 13.65 23.39
CA ILE A 549 -5.45 12.84 22.17
C ILE A 549 -4.16 12.08 21.85
N TYR A 550 -4.18 10.78 22.04
CA TYR A 550 -3.02 9.89 21.82
C TYR A 550 -2.28 10.14 20.50
N ASP A 551 -3.01 10.37 19.40
CA ASP A 551 -2.41 10.59 18.08
C ASP A 551 -1.66 11.93 17.96
N TYR A 552 -1.91 12.88 18.88
CA TYR A 552 -1.35 14.23 18.87
C TYR A 552 -0.52 14.56 20.11
N ASP A 553 -0.32 13.64 21.04
CA ASP A 553 0.55 13.84 22.19
C ASP A 553 2.02 13.66 21.79
N ILE A 554 2.80 14.76 21.81
CA ILE A 554 4.21 14.75 21.44
C ILE A 554 5.14 14.59 22.66
N PRO A 555 6.38 14.10 22.45
CA PRO A 555 7.34 14.03 23.56
C PRO A 555 7.66 15.40 24.14
N GLN A 556 7.84 15.49 25.47
CA GLN A 556 8.21 16.73 26.15
C GLN A 556 9.49 17.32 25.56
N ALA A 557 10.48 16.51 25.21
CA ALA A 557 11.72 16.95 24.57
C ALA A 557 11.48 17.75 23.27
N LEU A 558 10.41 17.45 22.52
CA LEU A 558 10.06 18.19 21.31
C LEU A 558 9.42 19.55 21.65
N ARG A 559 8.60 19.61 22.72
CA ARG A 559 8.08 20.89 23.27
C ARG A 559 9.22 21.80 23.75
N ASP A 560 10.20 21.23 24.47
CA ASP A 560 11.36 21.94 24.97
C ASP A 560 12.26 22.45 23.82
N LEU A 561 12.47 21.63 22.80
CA LEU A 561 13.18 22.02 21.58
C LEU A 561 12.49 23.17 20.86
N TYR A 562 11.18 23.13 20.75
CA TYR A 562 10.40 24.21 20.14
C TYR A 562 10.47 25.50 20.96
N ALA A 563 10.39 25.41 22.29
CA ALA A 563 10.48 26.57 23.18
C ALA A 563 11.86 27.22 23.12
N SER A 564 12.94 26.44 23.08
CA SER A 564 14.31 26.93 23.01
C SER A 564 14.71 27.51 21.65
N LYS A 565 14.05 27.06 20.56
CA LYS A 565 14.41 27.37 19.17
C LYS A 565 15.87 26.99 18.82
N ASP A 566 16.51 26.16 19.63
CA ASP A 566 17.89 25.70 19.38
C ASP A 566 17.90 24.50 18.45
N TYR A 567 17.59 24.73 17.19
CA TYR A 567 17.53 23.72 16.16
C TYR A 567 18.90 23.39 15.54
N GLY A 568 19.99 23.97 16.04
CA GLY A 568 21.32 23.78 15.49
C GLY A 568 21.36 24.00 13.98
N ARG A 569 22.02 23.10 13.26
CA ARG A 569 22.15 23.14 11.78
C ARG A 569 20.87 22.76 11.03
N TRP A 570 19.87 22.24 11.70
CA TRP A 570 18.61 21.77 11.09
C TRP A 570 17.55 22.89 10.99
N GLY A 571 17.76 24.00 11.71
CA GLY A 571 16.85 25.13 11.66
C GLY A 571 16.97 25.89 10.34
N VAL A 572 15.81 26.20 9.78
CA VAL A 572 15.66 27.09 8.61
C VAL A 572 14.85 28.32 9.00
N THR A 573 14.90 29.36 8.18
CA THR A 573 14.03 30.52 8.34
C THR A 573 13.00 30.55 7.22
N ILE A 574 11.73 30.47 7.59
CA ILE A 574 10.57 30.54 6.67
C ILE A 574 9.73 31.72 7.15
N ASP A 575 9.42 32.67 6.28
CA ASP A 575 8.65 33.89 6.58
C ASP A 575 9.15 34.66 7.84
N GLY A 576 10.47 34.72 8.03
CA GLY A 576 11.11 35.38 9.15
C GLY A 576 11.09 34.60 10.47
N GLN A 577 10.50 33.43 10.53
CA GLN A 577 10.49 32.58 11.72
C GLN A 577 11.48 31.42 11.57
N ARG A 578 12.20 31.11 12.65
CA ARG A 578 13.11 29.97 12.72
C ARG A 578 12.32 28.72 13.10
N THR A 579 12.33 27.72 12.20
CA THR A 579 11.62 26.46 12.37
C THR A 579 12.44 25.29 11.82
N VAL A 580 11.87 24.08 11.83
CA VAL A 580 12.45 22.87 11.25
C VAL A 580 11.46 22.29 10.23
N PRO A 581 11.88 22.01 8.99
CA PRO A 581 11.07 21.25 8.03
C PRO A 581 10.78 19.84 8.55
N VAL A 582 9.58 19.33 8.29
CA VAL A 582 9.13 18.00 8.73
C VAL A 582 8.84 17.09 7.55
N CYS A 583 7.93 17.47 6.66
CA CYS A 583 7.57 16.70 5.45
C CYS A 583 7.66 17.57 4.20
#